data_27e93893712f4eb32c5ef05b02c274bc
#
_entry.id   27e93893712f4eb32c5ef05b02c274bc
#
_cell.length_a   1.000
_cell.length_b   1.000
_cell.length_c   1.000
_cell.angle_alpha   90.00
_cell.angle_beta   90.00
_cell.angle_gamma   90.00
#
_symmetry.space_group_name_H-M   'P 1'
#
loop_
_entity.id
_entity.type
_entity.pdbx_description
1 polymer ?
#
loop_
_entity_poly.entity_id
_entity_poly.type
_entity_poly.pdbx_seq_one_letter_code
_entity_poly.pdbx_strand_id
1 'polypeptide(L)'
;MKRTKKFASLLLALVMVFAMSITAFAAGTNTITVKNAVSGQKYELYKILDLSVNENKTAYSYTVNSTWADFFKSPDGKGLTYVNIDTQGYVTWKEGADAAAFAKDAEAFAKDLTALKTITADNDGDITFSDLEAGHYLVTSTLGTKATVGTTPGNPNPEIQEKNETPTNVKTVEEDSTGKYGSTNDADIGQTVNFKSTITAQPGAENYVFEDTMSAGLSYNNDAKVYTDETMTTELAAANYTVNNTPGDGKTFTITFTQSYLDTITAATKLYVKYSATLNEGAVVGLPGNSNKSTLKYGDSANTKSTPESVTITYTWDLDVLKYGNNDKNNVLENAQFVLLNKDKDKVAVVVDGKLTGWTNVPAAGENGTITWPANTVLTTNAQGKIKISGLDSDTYYLREIKAPAGYNTLKQDVDIVITGATKEEGSDPTYKTVLAEIQNLSGTELPSTGGIGTTIFYVLGFIFVVAAGVLLVTKKRMSSKN
;
A
#
# COMPACT_ATOMS: atom_id res chain seq x y z
N MET A 1 -55.56 -15.78 -60.34
CA MET A 1 -54.24 -15.12 -60.53
C MET A 1 -54.24 -13.60 -60.61
N LYS A 2 -55.34 -12.86 -60.72
CA LYS A 2 -55.35 -11.38 -60.80
C LYS A 2 -55.45 -10.68 -59.42
N ARG A 3 -55.84 -11.36 -58.33
CA ARG A 3 -55.97 -10.79 -57.00
C ARG A 3 -54.68 -10.86 -56.17
N THR A 4 -53.83 -11.84 -56.41
CA THR A 4 -52.52 -11.98 -55.72
C THR A 4 -51.48 -10.97 -56.21
N LYS A 5 -51.57 -10.52 -57.49
CA LYS A 5 -50.67 -9.49 -58.03
C LYS A 5 -50.96 -8.08 -57.49
N LYS A 6 -52.21 -7.76 -57.08
CA LYS A 6 -52.57 -6.51 -56.46
C LYS A 6 -52.11 -6.41 -54.99
N PHE A 7 -52.10 -7.53 -54.27
CA PHE A 7 -51.58 -7.56 -52.88
C PHE A 7 -50.07 -7.45 -52.88
N ALA A 8 -49.33 -8.11 -53.80
CA ALA A 8 -47.90 -8.01 -53.88
C ALA A 8 -47.44 -6.57 -54.28
N SER A 9 -48.18 -5.88 -55.16
CA SER A 9 -47.85 -4.49 -55.53
C SER A 9 -48.18 -3.48 -54.42
N LEU A 10 -49.22 -3.77 -53.59
CA LEU A 10 -49.54 -2.91 -52.43
C LEU A 10 -48.55 -3.11 -51.30
N LEU A 11 -48.08 -4.33 -51.06
CA LEU A 11 -47.05 -4.63 -50.10
C LEU A 11 -45.69 -4.03 -50.52
N LEU A 12 -45.34 -4.11 -51.84
CA LEU A 12 -44.13 -3.50 -52.39
C LEU A 12 -44.17 -1.99 -52.34
N ALA A 13 -45.36 -1.36 -52.60
CA ALA A 13 -45.58 0.06 -52.46
C ALA A 13 -45.52 0.53 -50.97
N LEU A 14 -46.00 -0.27 -50.04
CA LEU A 14 -45.90 0.02 -48.62
C LEU A 14 -44.45 -0.08 -48.10
N VAL A 15 -43.68 -1.08 -48.61
CA VAL A 15 -42.24 -1.20 -48.32
C VAL A 15 -41.45 -0.08 -48.97
N MET A 16 -41.82 0.37 -50.17
CA MET A 16 -41.16 1.53 -50.79
C MET A 16 -41.51 2.89 -50.10
N VAL A 17 -42.73 3.00 -49.54
CA VAL A 17 -43.11 4.22 -48.77
C VAL A 17 -42.36 4.29 -47.48
N PHE A 18 -42.09 3.13 -46.81
CA PHE A 18 -41.22 3.09 -45.64
C PHE A 18 -39.73 3.31 -46.01
N ALA A 19 -39.28 2.86 -47.19
CA ALA A 19 -37.92 3.06 -47.65
C ALA A 19 -37.64 4.50 -48.15
N MET A 20 -38.68 5.32 -48.41
CA MET A 20 -38.52 6.69 -48.87
C MET A 20 -38.74 7.77 -47.75
N SER A 21 -39.16 7.37 -46.56
CA SER A 21 -39.32 8.29 -45.43
C SER A 21 -38.19 8.20 -44.41
N ILE A 22 -36.99 7.83 -44.82
CA ILE A 22 -35.79 8.13 -44.02
C ILE A 22 -35.58 9.65 -44.20
N THR A 23 -36.36 10.48 -43.52
CA THR A 23 -35.90 11.81 -43.21
C THR A 23 -34.68 11.60 -42.32
N ALA A 24 -33.52 11.75 -42.95
CA ALA A 24 -32.31 11.98 -42.19
C ALA A 24 -32.66 13.05 -41.15
N PHE A 25 -32.78 12.65 -39.86
CA PHE A 25 -32.76 13.68 -38.83
C PHE A 25 -31.53 14.51 -39.07
N ALA A 26 -31.75 15.85 -39.14
CA ALA A 26 -30.65 16.78 -39.23
C ALA A 26 -29.56 16.35 -38.26
N ALA A 27 -28.34 16.20 -38.76
CA ALA A 27 -27.21 15.71 -38.01
C ALA A 27 -27.23 16.30 -36.59
N GLY A 28 -27.38 15.46 -35.58
CA GLY A 28 -26.90 15.74 -34.26
C GLY A 28 -27.57 16.83 -33.43
N THR A 29 -28.88 16.65 -33.11
CA THR A 29 -29.50 17.58 -32.10
C THR A 29 -29.65 16.91 -30.73
N ASN A 30 -29.44 15.59 -30.61
CA ASN A 30 -29.60 14.89 -29.34
C ASN A 30 -28.31 14.92 -28.53
N THR A 31 -28.45 14.81 -27.24
CA THR A 31 -27.32 14.72 -26.29
C THR A 31 -27.48 13.54 -25.35
N ILE A 32 -26.39 13.07 -24.79
CA ILE A 32 -26.36 12.16 -23.64
C ILE A 32 -25.46 12.79 -22.59
N THR A 33 -26.04 13.08 -21.42
CA THR A 33 -25.29 13.65 -20.29
C THR A 33 -24.96 12.57 -19.29
N VAL A 34 -23.66 12.45 -18.95
CA VAL A 34 -23.20 11.65 -17.81
C VAL A 34 -23.08 12.59 -16.62
N LYS A 35 -23.95 12.37 -15.64
CA LYS A 35 -23.97 13.12 -14.38
C LYS A 35 -22.90 12.59 -13.44
N ASN A 36 -22.28 13.47 -12.65
CA ASN A 36 -21.25 13.15 -11.67
C ASN A 36 -20.02 12.46 -12.28
N ALA A 37 -19.63 12.80 -13.50
CA ALA A 37 -18.40 12.30 -14.08
C ALA A 37 -17.20 12.70 -13.20
N VAL A 38 -16.22 11.80 -13.08
CA VAL A 38 -15.06 11.98 -12.21
C VAL A 38 -13.87 12.51 -13.01
N SER A 39 -13.21 13.54 -12.48
CA SER A 39 -12.05 14.18 -13.10
C SER A 39 -10.96 13.18 -13.51
N GLY A 40 -10.37 13.39 -14.68
CA GLY A 40 -9.34 12.51 -15.25
C GLY A 40 -9.85 11.17 -15.79
N GLN A 41 -11.11 10.83 -15.60
CA GLN A 41 -11.68 9.59 -16.14
C GLN A 41 -12.15 9.74 -17.56
N LYS A 42 -12.04 8.67 -18.32
CA LYS A 42 -12.41 8.61 -19.73
C LYS A 42 -13.79 7.98 -19.87
N TYR A 43 -14.63 8.59 -20.69
CA TYR A 43 -15.98 8.13 -21.02
C TYR A 43 -16.07 7.91 -22.52
N GLU A 44 -16.60 6.77 -22.94
CA GLU A 44 -16.72 6.38 -24.34
C GLU A 44 -18.17 6.10 -24.70
N LEU A 45 -18.56 6.51 -25.88
CA LEU A 45 -19.91 6.37 -26.42
C LEU A 45 -19.90 5.49 -27.66
N TYR A 46 -20.76 4.48 -27.70
CA TYR A 46 -20.93 3.59 -28.83
C TYR A 46 -22.40 3.57 -29.25
N LYS A 47 -22.70 3.66 -30.56
CA LYS A 47 -24.04 3.55 -31.08
C LYS A 47 -24.35 2.10 -31.44
N ILE A 48 -25.19 1.42 -30.65
CA ILE A 48 -25.53 0.00 -30.83
C ILE A 48 -26.60 -0.18 -31.89
N LEU A 49 -27.68 0.63 -31.80
CA LEU A 49 -28.80 0.55 -32.72
C LEU A 49 -29.10 1.93 -33.32
N ASP A 50 -29.48 1.94 -34.59
CA ASP A 50 -30.00 3.08 -35.30
C ASP A 50 -31.52 3.18 -35.07
N LEU A 51 -32.03 4.40 -34.95
CA LEU A 51 -33.47 4.66 -34.78
C LEU A 51 -34.02 5.31 -36.07
N SER A 52 -35.06 4.67 -36.62
CA SER A 52 -35.88 5.24 -37.69
C SER A 52 -37.20 5.71 -37.11
N VAL A 53 -37.69 6.88 -37.57
CA VAL A 53 -38.93 7.49 -37.06
C VAL A 53 -39.85 7.79 -38.23
N ASN A 54 -41.14 7.59 -38.05
CA ASN A 54 -42.17 7.95 -39.07
C ASN A 54 -42.28 9.47 -39.23
N GLU A 55 -42.84 9.94 -40.32
CA GLU A 55 -43.01 11.35 -40.66
C GLU A 55 -43.63 12.19 -39.55
N ASN A 56 -44.60 11.65 -38.85
CA ASN A 56 -45.34 12.33 -37.77
C ASN A 56 -44.65 12.19 -36.38
N LYS A 57 -43.47 11.54 -36.31
CA LYS A 57 -42.72 11.28 -35.04
C LYS A 57 -43.50 10.56 -33.96
N THR A 58 -44.52 9.77 -34.35
CA THR A 58 -45.43 9.06 -33.43
C THR A 58 -45.03 7.60 -33.25
N ALA A 59 -44.21 7.05 -34.15
CA ALA A 59 -43.70 5.66 -34.09
C ALA A 59 -42.24 5.63 -34.50
N TYR A 60 -41.50 4.75 -33.88
CA TYR A 60 -40.08 4.51 -34.19
C TYR A 60 -39.73 3.04 -34.13
N SER A 61 -38.71 2.63 -34.87
CA SER A 61 -38.19 1.28 -34.94
C SER A 61 -36.66 1.31 -34.86
N TYR A 62 -36.08 0.33 -34.19
CA TYR A 62 -34.63 0.16 -34.13
C TYR A 62 -34.16 -0.82 -35.20
N THR A 63 -32.97 -0.58 -35.74
CA THR A 63 -32.22 -1.53 -36.58
C THR A 63 -30.79 -1.63 -36.05
N VAL A 64 -30.10 -2.72 -36.32
CA VAL A 64 -28.73 -2.94 -35.86
C VAL A 64 -27.80 -1.94 -36.58
N ASN A 65 -26.98 -1.20 -35.81
CA ASN A 65 -25.92 -0.40 -36.39
C ASN A 65 -24.85 -1.30 -37.03
N SER A 66 -24.34 -0.96 -38.18
CA SER A 66 -23.44 -1.82 -38.98
C SER A 66 -22.18 -2.23 -38.22
N THR A 67 -21.65 -1.39 -37.34
CA THR A 67 -20.45 -1.72 -36.51
C THR A 67 -20.73 -2.78 -35.45
N TRP A 68 -22.00 -3.05 -35.15
CA TRP A 68 -22.46 -4.01 -34.17
C TRP A 68 -23.07 -5.29 -34.80
N ALA A 69 -22.94 -5.45 -36.11
CA ALA A 69 -23.55 -6.58 -36.82
C ALA A 69 -23.13 -7.94 -36.25
N ASP A 70 -21.88 -8.13 -35.93
CA ASP A 70 -21.37 -9.40 -35.41
C ASP A 70 -21.84 -9.67 -33.95
N PHE A 71 -22.12 -8.63 -33.16
CA PHE A 71 -22.73 -8.78 -31.84
C PHE A 71 -24.14 -9.41 -31.91
N PHE A 72 -24.86 -9.16 -32.98
CA PHE A 72 -26.23 -9.68 -33.20
C PHE A 72 -26.28 -10.85 -34.21
N LYS A 73 -25.14 -11.44 -34.61
CA LYS A 73 -25.09 -12.46 -35.59
C LYS A 73 -25.23 -13.85 -34.95
N SER A 74 -26.18 -14.65 -35.45
CA SER A 74 -26.31 -16.07 -35.07
C SER A 74 -25.19 -16.93 -35.68
N PRO A 75 -24.66 -17.96 -34.95
CA PRO A 75 -25.03 -18.41 -33.60
C PRO A 75 -24.23 -17.73 -32.45
N ASP A 76 -23.16 -17.00 -32.76
CA ASP A 76 -22.12 -16.61 -31.78
C ASP A 76 -22.35 -15.24 -31.16
N GLY A 77 -23.23 -14.41 -31.76
CA GLY A 77 -23.50 -13.02 -31.27
C GLY A 77 -24.38 -13.02 -30.04
N LYS A 78 -23.84 -12.49 -28.94
CA LYS A 78 -24.53 -12.43 -27.63
C LYS A 78 -25.78 -11.55 -27.62
N GLY A 79 -25.85 -10.55 -28.50
CA GLY A 79 -26.98 -9.62 -28.60
C GLY A 79 -28.31 -10.29 -28.82
N LEU A 80 -28.35 -11.42 -29.57
CA LEU A 80 -29.56 -12.20 -29.78
C LEU A 80 -30.13 -12.88 -28.51
N THR A 81 -29.38 -12.91 -27.40
CA THR A 81 -29.89 -13.35 -26.11
C THR A 81 -30.97 -12.39 -25.60
N TYR A 82 -30.84 -11.11 -25.91
CA TYR A 82 -31.64 -10.02 -25.34
C TYR A 82 -32.69 -9.44 -26.27
N VAL A 83 -32.51 -9.61 -27.59
CA VAL A 83 -33.41 -9.01 -28.59
C VAL A 83 -33.90 -10.02 -29.60
N ASN A 84 -35.04 -9.72 -30.23
CA ASN A 84 -35.49 -10.37 -31.44
C ASN A 84 -35.24 -9.42 -32.63
N ILE A 85 -34.85 -10.00 -33.77
CA ILE A 85 -34.71 -9.28 -35.04
C ILE A 85 -35.66 -9.94 -36.04
N ASP A 86 -36.57 -9.17 -36.59
CA ASP A 86 -37.54 -9.67 -37.56
C ASP A 86 -36.94 -9.83 -38.98
N THR A 87 -37.75 -10.30 -39.90
CA THR A 87 -37.32 -10.51 -41.28
C THR A 87 -37.03 -9.22 -42.07
N GLN A 88 -37.45 -8.08 -41.55
CA GLN A 88 -37.17 -6.75 -42.08
C GLN A 88 -35.97 -6.06 -41.38
N GLY A 89 -35.38 -6.70 -40.37
CA GLY A 89 -34.22 -6.22 -39.65
C GLY A 89 -34.57 -5.32 -38.45
N TYR A 90 -35.86 -5.25 -38.06
CA TYR A 90 -36.27 -4.46 -36.89
C TYR A 90 -35.98 -5.21 -35.60
N VAL A 91 -35.43 -4.47 -34.64
CA VAL A 91 -35.00 -4.97 -33.33
C VAL A 91 -36.07 -4.68 -32.29
N THR A 92 -36.43 -5.70 -31.52
CA THR A 92 -37.33 -5.59 -30.36
C THR A 92 -36.73 -6.27 -29.13
N TRP A 93 -36.92 -5.66 -27.98
CA TRP A 93 -36.45 -6.23 -26.71
C TRP A 93 -37.23 -7.48 -26.35
N LYS A 94 -36.57 -8.54 -25.90
CA LYS A 94 -37.24 -9.75 -25.40
C LYS A 94 -37.81 -9.51 -24.02
N GLU A 95 -39.02 -10.02 -23.80
CA GLU A 95 -39.62 -9.99 -22.49
C GLU A 95 -38.76 -10.70 -21.44
N GLY A 96 -38.51 -10.03 -20.31
CA GLY A 96 -37.66 -10.56 -19.22
C GLY A 96 -36.15 -10.55 -19.48
N ALA A 97 -35.67 -10.01 -20.59
CA ALA A 97 -34.25 -9.87 -20.82
C ALA A 97 -33.61 -8.86 -19.84
N ASP A 98 -32.44 -9.21 -19.32
CA ASP A 98 -31.71 -8.39 -18.35
C ASP A 98 -30.90 -7.30 -19.07
N ALA A 99 -31.26 -6.03 -18.83
CA ALA A 99 -30.59 -4.88 -19.42
C ALA A 99 -29.16 -4.67 -18.90
N ALA A 100 -28.88 -5.05 -17.64
CA ALA A 100 -27.54 -4.93 -17.07
C ALA A 100 -26.60 -6.00 -17.68
N ALA A 101 -27.11 -7.23 -17.87
CA ALA A 101 -26.37 -8.28 -18.55
C ALA A 101 -26.12 -7.93 -20.02
N PHE A 102 -27.08 -7.29 -20.70
CA PHE A 102 -26.91 -6.77 -22.05
C PHE A 102 -25.79 -5.72 -22.10
N ALA A 103 -25.81 -4.74 -21.19
CA ALA A 103 -24.79 -3.70 -21.13
C ALA A 103 -23.39 -4.28 -20.91
N LYS A 104 -23.27 -5.31 -20.05
CA LYS A 104 -22.01 -6.03 -19.79
C LYS A 104 -21.48 -6.76 -21.02
N ASP A 105 -22.35 -7.53 -21.71
CA ASP A 105 -21.95 -8.23 -22.94
C ASP A 105 -21.65 -7.24 -24.08
N ALA A 106 -22.38 -6.14 -24.18
CA ALA A 106 -22.15 -5.06 -25.14
C ALA A 106 -20.79 -4.36 -24.90
N GLU A 107 -20.47 -4.07 -23.65
CA GLU A 107 -19.15 -3.51 -23.28
C GLU A 107 -18.01 -4.46 -23.64
N ALA A 108 -18.16 -5.76 -23.33
CA ALA A 108 -17.14 -6.75 -23.70
C ALA A 108 -16.89 -6.81 -25.20
N PHE A 109 -17.93 -6.64 -26.03
CA PHE A 109 -17.81 -6.57 -27.49
C PHE A 109 -17.21 -5.21 -27.95
N ALA A 110 -17.56 -4.11 -27.27
CA ALA A 110 -17.10 -2.76 -27.62
C ALA A 110 -15.58 -2.60 -27.47
N LYS A 111 -14.89 -3.44 -26.69
CA LYS A 111 -13.42 -3.40 -26.50
C LYS A 111 -12.64 -3.50 -27.83
N ASP A 112 -13.20 -4.17 -28.82
CA ASP A 112 -12.62 -4.32 -30.16
C ASP A 112 -13.09 -3.26 -31.15
N LEU A 113 -13.94 -2.32 -30.72
CA LEU A 113 -14.50 -1.28 -31.54
C LEU A 113 -13.87 0.09 -31.26
N THR A 114 -13.91 0.97 -32.28
CA THR A 114 -13.62 2.39 -32.04
C THR A 114 -14.86 3.10 -31.51
N ALA A 115 -14.74 3.80 -30.40
CA ALA A 115 -15.82 4.60 -29.83
C ALA A 115 -16.29 5.68 -30.83
N LEU A 116 -17.61 5.91 -30.91
CA LEU A 116 -18.19 6.99 -31.70
C LEU A 116 -17.70 8.37 -31.18
N LYS A 117 -17.68 8.53 -29.87
CA LYS A 117 -17.13 9.72 -29.21
C LYS A 117 -16.43 9.32 -27.91
N THR A 118 -15.43 10.10 -27.54
CA THR A 118 -14.66 9.94 -26.30
C THR A 118 -14.52 11.29 -25.63
N ILE A 119 -14.77 11.36 -24.33
CA ILE A 119 -14.55 12.54 -23.48
C ILE A 119 -13.72 12.11 -22.27
N THR A 120 -12.66 12.84 -21.98
CA THR A 120 -11.99 12.77 -20.66
C THR A 120 -12.52 13.93 -19.83
N ALA A 121 -13.03 13.66 -18.64
CA ALA A 121 -13.55 14.69 -17.76
C ALA A 121 -12.41 15.54 -17.20
N ASP A 122 -12.41 16.85 -17.48
CA ASP A 122 -11.39 17.77 -16.94
C ASP A 122 -11.59 18.03 -15.44
N ASN A 123 -12.84 18.03 -14.99
CA ASN A 123 -13.24 18.27 -13.60
C ASN A 123 -14.35 17.30 -13.20
N ASP A 124 -14.56 17.14 -11.88
CA ASP A 124 -15.76 16.48 -11.37
C ASP A 124 -17.01 17.24 -11.78
N GLY A 125 -18.06 16.52 -12.20
CA GLY A 125 -19.33 17.12 -12.60
C GLY A 125 -19.95 16.45 -13.82
N ASP A 126 -20.73 17.20 -14.59
CA ASP A 126 -21.43 16.66 -15.75
C ASP A 126 -20.60 16.78 -17.01
N ILE A 127 -20.58 15.72 -17.83
CA ILE A 127 -20.07 15.75 -19.20
C ILE A 127 -21.21 15.44 -20.17
N THR A 128 -21.15 15.99 -21.39
CA THR A 128 -22.20 15.82 -22.38
C THR A 128 -21.64 15.42 -23.72
N PHE A 129 -22.08 14.28 -24.23
CA PHE A 129 -21.92 13.91 -25.63
C PHE A 129 -22.99 14.64 -26.45
N SER A 130 -22.60 15.57 -27.31
CA SER A 130 -23.50 16.37 -28.16
C SER A 130 -23.52 15.84 -29.60
N ASP A 131 -24.35 16.44 -30.42
CA ASP A 131 -24.48 16.17 -31.87
C ASP A 131 -24.71 14.66 -32.17
N LEU A 132 -25.65 14.07 -31.44
CA LEU A 132 -26.00 12.67 -31.59
C LEU A 132 -27.23 12.49 -32.48
N GLU A 133 -27.20 11.46 -33.34
CA GLU A 133 -28.38 10.98 -34.02
C GLU A 133 -29.29 10.25 -33.06
N ALA A 134 -30.56 10.05 -33.44
CA ALA A 134 -31.44 9.17 -32.68
C ALA A 134 -30.95 7.72 -32.75
N GLY A 135 -30.99 6.99 -31.63
CA GLY A 135 -30.49 5.62 -31.56
C GLY A 135 -30.44 5.08 -30.15
N HIS A 136 -29.92 3.87 -30.01
CA HIS A 136 -29.61 3.24 -28.73
C HIS A 136 -28.10 3.15 -28.55
N TYR A 137 -27.61 3.62 -27.42
CA TYR A 137 -26.18 3.82 -27.18
C TYR A 137 -25.71 3.04 -25.95
N LEU A 138 -24.47 2.64 -25.96
CA LEU A 138 -23.69 2.21 -24.78
C LEU A 138 -22.77 3.37 -24.37
N VAL A 139 -22.74 3.66 -23.08
CA VAL A 139 -21.74 4.51 -22.45
C VAL A 139 -20.90 3.66 -21.51
N THR A 140 -19.60 3.74 -21.64
CA THR A 140 -18.63 3.08 -20.73
C THR A 140 -17.75 4.14 -20.06
N SER A 141 -17.15 3.79 -18.93
CA SER A 141 -16.12 4.62 -18.28
C SER A 141 -14.95 3.79 -17.77
N THR A 142 -13.80 4.44 -17.57
CA THR A 142 -12.63 3.82 -16.92
C THR A 142 -12.86 3.44 -15.45
N LEU A 143 -13.99 3.83 -14.87
CA LEU A 143 -14.46 3.41 -13.54
C LEU A 143 -15.34 2.16 -13.59
N GLY A 144 -15.55 1.56 -14.78
CA GLY A 144 -16.39 0.38 -14.98
C GLY A 144 -17.89 0.68 -15.11
N THR A 145 -18.29 1.93 -15.33
CA THR A 145 -19.67 2.24 -15.71
C THR A 145 -19.96 1.66 -17.08
N LYS A 146 -21.07 0.97 -17.18
CA LYS A 146 -21.64 0.43 -18.41
C LYS A 146 -23.14 0.64 -18.38
N ALA A 147 -23.62 1.55 -19.19
CA ALA A 147 -25.03 1.90 -19.24
C ALA A 147 -25.52 2.01 -20.68
N THR A 148 -26.70 1.48 -20.95
CA THR A 148 -27.34 1.66 -22.25
C THR A 148 -28.50 2.64 -22.14
N VAL A 149 -28.63 3.49 -23.14
CA VAL A 149 -29.63 4.56 -23.17
C VAL A 149 -30.08 4.87 -24.60
N GLY A 150 -31.35 5.17 -24.75
CA GLY A 150 -31.92 5.57 -26.06
C GLY A 150 -32.14 7.05 -26.18
N THR A 151 -31.66 7.67 -27.26
CA THR A 151 -32.11 8.98 -27.70
C THR A 151 -33.31 8.82 -28.64
N THR A 152 -34.43 9.34 -28.24
CA THR A 152 -35.69 9.21 -29.00
C THR A 152 -36.40 10.57 -29.13
N PRO A 153 -37.37 10.72 -30.02
CA PRO A 153 -38.15 11.96 -30.08
C PRO A 153 -38.80 12.39 -28.78
N GLY A 154 -39.16 11.39 -27.94
CA GLY A 154 -39.78 11.66 -26.62
C GLY A 154 -38.74 11.89 -25.51
N ASN A 155 -37.51 11.48 -25.71
CA ASN A 155 -36.38 11.68 -24.79
C ASN A 155 -35.11 11.97 -25.59
N PRO A 156 -34.94 13.18 -26.14
CA PRO A 156 -33.79 13.50 -26.99
C PRO A 156 -32.48 13.69 -26.20
N ASN A 157 -32.56 13.99 -24.90
CA ASN A 157 -31.45 14.34 -24.05
C ASN A 157 -31.46 13.51 -22.75
N PRO A 158 -31.28 12.17 -22.85
CA PRO A 158 -31.26 11.33 -21.68
C PRO A 158 -30.00 11.58 -20.82
N GLU A 159 -30.13 11.24 -19.54
CA GLU A 159 -29.04 11.31 -18.57
C GLU A 159 -28.67 9.92 -18.05
N ILE A 160 -27.38 9.74 -17.80
CA ILE A 160 -26.77 8.58 -17.15
C ILE A 160 -26.08 9.07 -15.88
N GLN A 161 -26.18 8.31 -14.80
CA GLN A 161 -25.54 8.60 -13.54
C GLN A 161 -24.24 7.81 -13.44
N GLU A 162 -23.06 8.46 -13.32
CA GLU A 162 -21.86 7.81 -12.83
C GLU A 162 -22.05 7.54 -11.33
N LYS A 163 -21.85 6.31 -10.92
CA LYS A 163 -22.04 5.84 -9.53
C LYS A 163 -20.76 5.24 -8.95
N ASN A 164 -19.75 5.05 -9.79
CA ASN A 164 -18.48 4.45 -9.40
C ASN A 164 -17.50 5.55 -9.03
N GLU A 165 -16.72 5.29 -7.99
CA GLU A 165 -15.65 6.18 -7.54
C GLU A 165 -14.29 5.62 -7.94
N THR A 166 -13.27 6.47 -7.88
CA THR A 166 -11.89 6.03 -8.10
C THR A 166 -11.46 5.10 -6.95
N PRO A 167 -10.91 3.92 -7.24
CA PRO A 167 -10.34 3.09 -6.20
C PRO A 167 -9.15 3.79 -5.54
N THR A 168 -8.85 3.42 -4.31
CA THR A 168 -7.68 3.93 -3.59
C THR A 168 -6.73 2.81 -3.22
N ASN A 169 -5.44 3.15 -3.07
CA ASN A 169 -4.42 2.26 -2.55
C ASN A 169 -3.57 3.03 -1.56
N VAL A 170 -3.57 2.60 -0.28
CA VAL A 170 -2.81 3.23 0.81
C VAL A 170 -1.89 2.19 1.42
N LYS A 171 -0.58 2.41 1.28
CA LYS A 171 0.47 1.56 1.81
C LYS A 171 0.94 2.05 3.17
N THR A 172 1.21 1.12 4.06
CA THR A 172 1.78 1.35 5.38
C THR A 172 2.82 0.29 5.70
N VAL A 173 3.73 0.60 6.60
CA VAL A 173 4.78 -0.27 7.13
C VAL A 173 4.63 -0.37 8.64
N GLU A 174 4.88 -1.54 9.22
CA GLU A 174 4.82 -1.78 10.64
C GLU A 174 6.11 -1.32 11.33
N GLU A 175 5.98 -0.52 12.38
CA GLU A 175 7.04 -0.24 13.32
C GLU A 175 7.01 -1.31 14.42
N ASP A 176 8.03 -2.17 14.48
CA ASP A 176 8.06 -3.38 15.30
C ASP A 176 8.06 -3.07 16.81
N SER A 177 8.71 -1.98 17.22
CA SER A 177 8.75 -1.53 18.62
C SER A 177 7.37 -1.20 19.20
N THR A 178 6.39 -0.85 18.33
CA THR A 178 5.05 -0.44 18.73
C THR A 178 3.93 -1.30 18.16
N GLY A 179 4.21 -2.10 17.12
CA GLY A 179 3.21 -2.83 16.33
C GLY A 179 2.26 -1.94 15.53
N LYS A 180 2.59 -0.65 15.35
CA LYS A 180 1.74 0.30 14.63
C LYS A 180 2.16 0.44 13.18
N TYR A 181 1.18 0.55 12.31
CA TYR A 181 1.39 0.81 10.89
C TYR A 181 1.44 2.30 10.59
N GLY A 182 2.50 2.75 9.91
CA GLY A 182 2.74 4.14 9.52
C GLY A 182 3.30 4.27 8.10
N SER A 183 3.74 5.48 7.74
CA SER A 183 4.43 5.74 6.47
C SER A 183 5.92 5.44 6.53
N THR A 184 6.48 5.31 7.72
CA THR A 184 7.89 5.03 7.98
C THR A 184 8.05 4.04 9.13
N ASN A 185 9.15 3.32 9.14
CA ASN A 185 9.64 2.52 10.26
C ASN A 185 11.16 2.53 10.28
N ASP A 186 11.72 2.04 11.37
CA ASP A 186 13.15 1.76 11.51
C ASP A 186 13.36 0.23 11.57
N ALA A 187 14.54 -0.26 11.18
CA ALA A 187 14.85 -1.68 11.23
C ALA A 187 16.37 -1.93 11.22
N ASP A 188 16.78 -3.03 11.85
CA ASP A 188 18.12 -3.60 11.72
C ASP A 188 18.34 -4.22 10.34
N ILE A 189 19.56 -4.19 9.82
CA ILE A 189 19.91 -5.04 8.68
C ILE A 189 19.77 -6.51 9.08
N GLY A 190 19.07 -7.27 8.21
CA GLY A 190 18.68 -8.67 8.45
C GLY A 190 17.29 -8.84 9.06
N GLN A 191 16.65 -7.76 9.50
CA GLN A 191 15.30 -7.79 10.09
C GLN A 191 14.21 -7.91 9.03
N THR A 192 13.12 -8.58 9.38
CA THR A 192 11.91 -8.65 8.57
C THR A 192 11.05 -7.42 8.80
N VAL A 193 10.72 -6.73 7.72
CA VAL A 193 9.86 -5.54 7.67
C VAL A 193 8.50 -5.94 7.10
N ASN A 194 7.43 -5.66 7.84
CA ASN A 194 6.07 -6.02 7.46
C ASN A 194 5.33 -4.84 6.80
N PHE A 195 4.71 -5.08 5.65
CA PHE A 195 3.95 -4.10 4.88
C PHE A 195 2.48 -4.48 4.81
N LYS A 196 1.63 -3.45 4.77
CA LYS A 196 0.20 -3.56 4.50
C LYS A 196 -0.21 -2.49 3.48
N SER A 197 -0.90 -2.90 2.41
CA SER A 197 -1.60 -1.98 1.52
C SER A 197 -3.10 -2.17 1.64
N THR A 198 -3.83 -1.09 1.89
CA THR A 198 -5.29 -1.08 1.92
C THR A 198 -5.81 -0.58 0.58
N ILE A 199 -6.48 -1.45 -0.15
CA ILE A 199 -7.17 -1.14 -1.39
C ILE A 199 -8.63 -0.90 -1.06
N THR A 200 -9.18 0.26 -1.44
CA THR A 200 -10.63 0.45 -1.45
C THR A 200 -11.13 0.20 -2.86
N ALA A 201 -11.67 -0.99 -3.08
CA ALA A 201 -12.27 -1.37 -4.36
C ALA A 201 -13.67 -0.80 -4.46
N GLN A 202 -14.05 -0.35 -5.67
CA GLN A 202 -15.33 0.28 -5.95
C GLN A 202 -16.24 -0.64 -6.78
N PRO A 203 -17.57 -0.47 -6.75
CA PRO A 203 -18.46 -1.14 -7.68
C PRO A 203 -18.03 -0.90 -9.12
N GLY A 204 -18.21 -1.92 -9.97
CA GLY A 204 -17.74 -1.83 -11.36
C GLY A 204 -16.22 -1.99 -11.54
N ALA A 205 -15.52 -2.47 -10.52
CA ALA A 205 -14.08 -2.72 -10.57
C ALA A 205 -13.71 -3.61 -11.76
N GLU A 206 -12.73 -3.17 -12.55
CA GLU A 206 -12.22 -3.91 -13.71
C GLU A 206 -10.71 -3.94 -13.75
N ASN A 207 -10.16 -5.12 -14.09
CA ASN A 207 -8.75 -5.35 -14.35
C ASN A 207 -7.82 -4.83 -13.24
N TYR A 208 -8.20 -4.99 -11.97
CA TYR A 208 -7.38 -4.55 -10.85
C TYR A 208 -6.07 -5.34 -10.80
N VAL A 209 -4.96 -4.60 -10.88
CA VAL A 209 -3.60 -5.13 -10.69
C VAL A 209 -2.88 -4.27 -9.66
N PHE A 210 -2.63 -4.84 -8.49
CA PHE A 210 -1.74 -4.23 -7.50
C PHE A 210 -0.29 -4.45 -7.94
N GLU A 211 0.50 -3.39 -7.94
CA GLU A 211 1.92 -3.42 -8.28
C GLU A 211 2.76 -2.90 -7.13
N ASP A 212 3.83 -3.60 -6.81
CA ASP A 212 4.79 -3.23 -5.78
C ASP A 212 6.19 -3.04 -6.35
N THR A 213 6.94 -2.08 -5.81
CA THR A 213 8.33 -1.81 -6.21
C THR A 213 9.15 -1.43 -4.98
N MET A 214 10.09 -2.28 -4.62
CA MET A 214 11.03 -2.08 -3.52
C MET A 214 12.36 -1.53 -4.01
N SER A 215 13.01 -0.69 -3.20
CA SER A 215 14.41 -0.29 -3.40
C SER A 215 15.36 -1.49 -3.17
N ALA A 216 16.60 -1.38 -3.66
CA ALA A 216 17.59 -2.46 -3.59
C ALA A 216 17.92 -2.93 -2.16
N GLY A 217 17.69 -2.08 -1.15
CA GLY A 217 17.90 -2.42 0.27
C GLY A 217 16.84 -3.33 0.87
N LEU A 218 15.75 -3.62 0.16
CA LEU A 218 14.65 -4.48 0.59
C LEU A 218 14.59 -5.74 -0.27
N SER A 219 14.69 -6.92 0.34
CA SER A 219 14.53 -8.22 -0.32
C SER A 219 13.16 -8.78 -0.03
N TYR A 220 12.29 -8.86 -1.02
CA TYR A 220 10.93 -9.39 -0.89
C TYR A 220 10.94 -10.87 -0.47
N ASN A 221 10.11 -11.24 0.51
CA ASN A 221 10.06 -12.59 1.07
C ASN A 221 9.11 -13.55 0.31
N ASN A 222 8.48 -13.10 -0.78
CA ASN A 222 7.55 -13.88 -1.62
C ASN A 222 6.33 -14.42 -0.86
N ASP A 223 5.81 -13.65 0.09
CA ASP A 223 4.77 -14.06 1.04
C ASP A 223 3.47 -13.24 0.92
N ALA A 224 3.28 -12.49 -0.16
CA ALA A 224 2.12 -11.63 -0.33
C ALA A 224 0.81 -12.42 -0.34
N LYS A 225 -0.13 -11.96 0.48
CA LYS A 225 -1.50 -12.49 0.61
C LYS A 225 -2.51 -11.35 0.67
N VAL A 226 -3.74 -11.65 0.26
CA VAL A 226 -4.86 -10.70 0.30
C VAL A 226 -5.85 -11.14 1.38
N TYR A 227 -6.33 -10.17 2.15
CA TYR A 227 -7.31 -10.37 3.24
C TYR A 227 -8.53 -9.47 3.04
N THR A 228 -9.67 -9.91 3.59
CA THR A 228 -10.95 -9.20 3.50
C THR A 228 -11.30 -8.42 4.76
N ASP A 229 -10.51 -8.55 5.83
CA ASP A 229 -10.68 -7.85 7.10
C ASP A 229 -9.42 -7.11 7.53
N GLU A 230 -9.56 -6.02 8.27
CA GLU A 230 -8.45 -5.14 8.70
C GLU A 230 -7.45 -5.83 9.64
N THR A 231 -7.91 -6.83 10.39
CA THR A 231 -7.08 -7.63 11.29
C THR A 231 -6.28 -8.69 10.55
N MET A 232 -6.53 -8.84 9.23
CA MET A 232 -5.85 -9.78 8.35
C MET A 232 -5.91 -11.23 8.84
N THR A 233 -7.10 -11.63 9.31
CA THR A 233 -7.39 -13.00 9.79
C THR A 233 -8.14 -13.83 8.77
N THR A 234 -8.91 -13.18 7.88
CA THR A 234 -9.70 -13.84 6.83
C THR A 234 -9.03 -13.63 5.48
N GLU A 235 -8.29 -14.63 5.02
CA GLU A 235 -7.62 -14.60 3.71
C GLU A 235 -8.66 -14.69 2.58
N LEU A 236 -8.51 -13.86 1.54
CA LEU A 236 -9.28 -13.97 0.31
C LEU A 236 -8.93 -15.30 -0.38
N ALA A 237 -9.94 -16.05 -0.83
CA ALA A 237 -9.72 -17.33 -1.48
C ALA A 237 -8.72 -17.21 -2.66
N ALA A 238 -7.75 -18.12 -2.74
CA ALA A 238 -6.67 -18.10 -3.74
C ALA A 238 -7.17 -18.16 -5.20
N ALA A 239 -8.42 -18.62 -5.44
CA ALA A 239 -9.04 -18.61 -6.76
C ALA A 239 -9.41 -17.19 -7.24
N ASN A 240 -9.41 -16.18 -6.35
CA ASN A 240 -9.86 -14.82 -6.63
C ASN A 240 -8.72 -13.87 -7.04
N TYR A 241 -7.47 -14.29 -6.88
CA TYR A 241 -6.31 -13.48 -7.29
C TYR A 241 -5.11 -14.36 -7.65
N THR A 242 -4.14 -13.77 -8.32
CA THR A 242 -2.87 -14.44 -8.66
C THR A 242 -1.71 -13.51 -8.27
N VAL A 243 -0.72 -14.06 -7.57
CA VAL A 243 0.53 -13.35 -7.24
C VAL A 243 1.59 -13.73 -8.26
N ASN A 244 2.21 -12.74 -8.90
CA ASN A 244 3.38 -12.92 -9.74
C ASN A 244 4.59 -12.31 -9.02
N ASN A 245 5.53 -13.14 -8.58
CA ASN A 245 6.74 -12.74 -7.84
C ASN A 245 7.90 -12.30 -8.75
N THR A 246 7.74 -12.38 -10.07
CA THR A 246 8.77 -12.00 -11.06
C THR A 246 8.14 -11.32 -12.27
N PRO A 247 7.44 -10.17 -12.08
CA PRO A 247 6.60 -9.59 -13.14
C PRO A 247 7.40 -8.93 -14.28
N GLY A 248 8.67 -8.63 -14.09
CA GLY A 248 9.43 -7.78 -15.02
C GLY A 248 9.13 -6.28 -14.80
N ASP A 249 9.51 -5.44 -15.74
CA ASP A 249 9.23 -3.98 -15.77
C ASP A 249 9.66 -3.21 -14.50
N GLY A 250 10.67 -3.73 -13.77
CA GLY A 250 11.17 -3.12 -12.55
C GLY A 250 10.24 -3.22 -11.34
N LYS A 251 9.17 -4.01 -11.43
CA LYS A 251 8.29 -4.31 -10.30
C LYS A 251 8.87 -5.46 -9.47
N THR A 252 8.64 -5.42 -8.17
CA THR A 252 9.03 -6.49 -7.24
C THR A 252 8.07 -7.67 -7.34
N PHE A 253 6.78 -7.40 -7.24
CA PHE A 253 5.72 -8.37 -7.47
C PHE A 253 4.43 -7.68 -7.91
N THR A 254 3.49 -8.46 -8.45
CA THR A 254 2.14 -7.98 -8.78
C THR A 254 1.07 -8.94 -8.25
N ILE A 255 -0.11 -8.40 -7.97
CA ILE A 255 -1.32 -9.19 -7.65
C ILE A 255 -2.39 -8.80 -8.64
N THR A 256 -2.86 -9.78 -9.43
CA THR A 256 -3.97 -9.61 -10.37
C THR A 256 -5.23 -10.22 -9.77
N PHE A 257 -6.28 -9.43 -9.60
CA PHE A 257 -7.59 -9.92 -9.16
C PHE A 257 -8.37 -10.50 -10.33
N THR A 258 -9.12 -11.59 -10.10
CA THR A 258 -9.97 -12.17 -11.15
C THR A 258 -11.20 -11.29 -11.38
N GLN A 259 -11.64 -11.16 -12.63
CA GLN A 259 -12.82 -10.37 -12.95
C GLN A 259 -14.09 -10.95 -12.30
N SER A 260 -14.18 -12.29 -12.19
CA SER A 260 -15.28 -12.94 -11.49
C SER A 260 -15.41 -12.53 -10.02
N TYR A 261 -14.30 -12.26 -9.35
CA TYR A 261 -14.31 -11.71 -7.99
C TYR A 261 -14.68 -10.22 -7.99
N LEU A 262 -14.07 -9.43 -8.88
CA LEU A 262 -14.36 -7.99 -8.97
C LEU A 262 -15.84 -7.72 -9.28
N ASP A 263 -16.48 -8.55 -10.08
CA ASP A 263 -17.92 -8.48 -10.40
C ASP A 263 -18.82 -8.69 -9.16
N THR A 264 -18.31 -9.27 -8.07
CA THR A 264 -19.07 -9.43 -6.81
C THR A 264 -19.06 -8.17 -5.95
N ILE A 265 -18.23 -7.17 -6.28
CA ILE A 265 -18.11 -5.92 -5.52
C ILE A 265 -19.24 -4.98 -5.89
N THR A 266 -20.27 -4.93 -5.04
CA THR A 266 -21.47 -4.11 -5.25
C THR A 266 -21.51 -2.83 -4.39
N ALA A 267 -20.54 -2.68 -3.48
CA ALA A 267 -20.32 -1.49 -2.64
C ALA A 267 -18.83 -1.32 -2.40
N ALA A 268 -18.39 -0.12 -1.99
CA ALA A 268 -17.00 0.13 -1.63
C ALA A 268 -16.51 -0.92 -0.63
N THR A 269 -15.50 -1.69 -1.03
CA THR A 269 -14.99 -2.86 -0.30
C THR A 269 -13.50 -2.71 -0.05
N LYS A 270 -13.08 -2.88 1.21
CA LYS A 270 -11.66 -2.85 1.57
C LYS A 270 -11.02 -4.22 1.42
N LEU A 271 -9.88 -4.25 0.75
CA LEU A 271 -9.00 -5.41 0.63
C LEU A 271 -7.63 -5.03 1.22
N TYR A 272 -7.00 -5.96 1.91
CA TYR A 272 -5.73 -5.72 2.58
C TYR A 272 -4.67 -6.67 2.02
N VAL A 273 -3.64 -6.10 1.39
CA VAL A 273 -2.48 -6.84 0.91
C VAL A 273 -1.42 -6.82 2.00
N LYS A 274 -1.09 -7.99 2.57
CA LYS A 274 -0.04 -8.17 3.56
C LYS A 274 1.13 -8.92 2.95
N TYR A 275 2.34 -8.45 3.21
CA TYR A 275 3.58 -9.09 2.75
C TYR A 275 4.76 -8.55 3.55
N SER A 276 5.92 -9.18 3.39
CA SER A 276 7.13 -8.75 4.08
C SER A 276 8.35 -8.68 3.16
N ALA A 277 9.37 -7.98 3.63
CA ALA A 277 10.70 -7.97 3.05
C ALA A 277 11.76 -8.04 4.15
N THR A 278 12.95 -8.48 3.81
CA THR A 278 14.13 -8.41 4.69
C THR A 278 14.93 -7.17 4.32
N LEU A 279 15.27 -6.32 5.30
CA LEU A 279 16.22 -5.24 5.11
C LEU A 279 17.60 -5.86 4.92
N ASN A 280 18.19 -5.73 3.74
CA ASN A 280 19.40 -6.45 3.37
C ASN A 280 20.68 -5.58 3.50
N GLU A 281 21.83 -6.16 3.28
CA GLU A 281 23.14 -5.48 3.36
C GLU A 281 23.33 -4.33 2.34
N GLY A 282 22.52 -4.27 1.30
CA GLY A 282 22.45 -3.18 0.32
C GLY A 282 21.62 -1.98 0.78
N ALA A 283 21.09 -2.00 2.00
CA ALA A 283 20.28 -0.91 2.53
C ALA A 283 21.03 0.42 2.59
N VAL A 284 20.32 1.48 2.25
CA VAL A 284 20.77 2.86 2.46
C VAL A 284 20.64 3.17 3.95
N VAL A 285 21.79 3.43 4.60
CA VAL A 285 21.85 3.81 6.00
C VAL A 285 21.62 5.30 6.14
N GLY A 286 20.77 5.71 7.08
CA GLY A 286 20.35 7.10 7.22
C GLY A 286 19.37 7.53 6.14
N LEU A 287 19.40 8.82 5.81
CA LEU A 287 18.51 9.40 4.80
C LEU A 287 19.04 9.20 3.37
N PRO A 288 18.17 9.00 2.37
CA PRO A 288 16.71 9.04 2.40
C PRO A 288 16.02 7.75 2.85
N GLY A 289 16.75 6.70 3.21
CA GLY A 289 16.23 5.40 3.61
C GLY A 289 15.87 4.49 2.42
N ASN A 290 15.12 3.44 2.69
CA ASN A 290 14.80 2.37 1.76
C ASN A 290 13.31 2.40 1.45
N SER A 291 12.97 2.84 0.22
CA SER A 291 11.58 3.03 -0.17
C SER A 291 10.93 1.74 -0.67
N ASN A 292 9.64 1.60 -0.33
CA ASN A 292 8.74 0.63 -0.95
C ASN A 292 7.49 1.35 -1.46
N LYS A 293 7.16 1.18 -2.74
CA LYS A 293 6.11 1.89 -3.45
C LYS A 293 5.05 0.92 -3.95
N SER A 294 3.79 1.34 -3.94
CA SER A 294 2.73 0.57 -4.58
C SER A 294 1.75 1.44 -5.33
N THR A 295 1.15 0.86 -6.38
CA THR A 295 0.04 1.42 -7.14
C THR A 295 -1.02 0.34 -7.38
N LEU A 296 -2.25 0.75 -7.66
CA LEU A 296 -3.29 -0.11 -8.16
C LEU A 296 -3.65 0.35 -9.58
N LYS A 297 -3.45 -0.52 -10.58
CA LYS A 297 -4.00 -0.35 -11.92
C LYS A 297 -5.46 -0.78 -11.93
N TYR A 298 -6.28 -0.05 -12.70
CA TYR A 298 -7.72 -0.32 -12.85
C TYR A 298 -8.23 0.20 -14.20
N GLY A 299 -9.45 -0.14 -14.54
CA GLY A 299 -10.12 0.26 -15.78
C GLY A 299 -10.12 -0.83 -16.84
N ASP A 300 -10.71 -0.56 -17.99
CA ASP A 300 -10.77 -1.53 -19.09
C ASP A 300 -9.40 -1.75 -19.75
N SER A 301 -9.27 -2.79 -20.57
CA SER A 301 -8.00 -3.16 -21.22
C SER A 301 -7.47 -2.11 -22.19
N ALA A 302 -8.35 -1.26 -22.74
CA ALA A 302 -7.98 -0.19 -23.67
C ALA A 302 -7.59 1.12 -22.92
N ASN A 303 -8.09 1.30 -21.68
CA ASN A 303 -8.00 2.54 -20.93
C ASN A 303 -7.60 2.30 -19.48
N THR A 304 -6.42 1.70 -19.28
CA THR A 304 -5.86 1.44 -17.95
C THR A 304 -5.45 2.75 -17.27
N LYS A 305 -5.86 2.94 -16.02
CA LYS A 305 -5.46 4.00 -15.10
C LYS A 305 -4.70 3.42 -13.92
N SER A 306 -4.06 4.27 -13.15
CA SER A 306 -3.37 3.88 -11.90
C SER A 306 -3.73 4.87 -10.79
N THR A 307 -3.85 4.38 -9.58
CA THR A 307 -3.88 5.25 -8.39
C THR A 307 -2.56 6.02 -8.26
N PRO A 308 -2.52 7.14 -7.53
CA PRO A 308 -1.25 7.72 -7.11
C PRO A 308 -0.35 6.68 -6.41
N GLU A 309 0.98 6.86 -6.53
CA GLU A 309 1.92 6.04 -5.76
C GLU A 309 1.70 6.23 -4.26
N SER A 310 1.61 5.12 -3.52
CA SER A 310 1.67 5.12 -2.07
C SER A 310 3.03 4.58 -1.63
N VAL A 311 3.75 5.33 -0.80
CA VAL A 311 5.15 5.11 -0.49
C VAL A 311 5.34 4.95 1.02
N THR A 312 6.16 3.96 1.41
CA THR A 312 6.71 3.83 2.75
C THR A 312 8.23 3.84 2.70
N ILE A 313 8.86 4.24 3.81
CA ILE A 313 10.32 4.30 3.91
C ILE A 313 10.75 3.56 5.17
N THR A 314 11.66 2.61 5.01
CA THR A 314 12.33 1.91 6.11
C THR A 314 13.71 2.53 6.31
N TYR A 315 13.99 2.99 7.52
CA TYR A 315 15.28 3.54 7.89
C TYR A 315 16.13 2.52 8.65
N THR A 316 17.42 2.78 8.65
CA THR A 316 18.41 2.09 9.50
C THR A 316 19.55 3.07 9.77
N TRP A 317 20.24 2.94 10.90
CA TRP A 317 21.06 4.00 11.44
C TRP A 317 22.50 3.58 11.71
N ASP A 318 23.37 4.59 11.89
CA ASP A 318 24.76 4.43 12.27
C ASP A 318 24.97 4.70 13.77
N LEU A 319 25.91 3.98 14.36
CA LEU A 319 26.52 4.25 15.66
C LEU A 319 28.01 4.48 15.47
N ASP A 320 28.50 5.64 15.86
CA ASP A 320 29.93 5.95 15.97
C ASP A 320 30.37 5.85 17.43
N VAL A 321 31.54 5.26 17.68
CA VAL A 321 32.16 5.19 18.99
C VAL A 321 33.49 5.91 18.95
N LEU A 322 33.76 6.75 19.96
CA LEU A 322 35.08 7.35 20.21
C LEU A 322 35.59 6.90 21.58
N LYS A 323 36.68 6.17 21.60
CA LYS A 323 37.36 5.69 22.79
C LYS A 323 38.53 6.56 23.14
N TYR A 324 38.59 7.09 24.34
CA TYR A 324 39.64 8.00 24.81
C TYR A 324 40.02 7.75 26.27
N GLY A 325 41.17 8.30 26.73
CA GLY A 325 41.72 8.09 28.06
C GLY A 325 41.83 9.37 28.89
N ASN A 326 41.65 9.22 30.21
CA ASN A 326 42.02 10.22 31.22
C ASN A 326 41.40 11.63 31.00
N ASN A 327 40.14 11.73 30.62
CA ASN A 327 39.39 12.96 30.32
C ASN A 327 39.96 13.80 29.15
N ASP A 328 40.83 13.24 28.33
CA ASP A 328 41.36 13.90 27.14
C ASP A 328 40.93 13.19 25.86
N LYS A 329 40.03 13.81 25.10
CA LYS A 329 39.53 13.27 23.82
C LYS A 329 40.61 13.21 22.72
N ASN A 330 41.72 13.89 22.87
CA ASN A 330 42.86 13.77 21.98
C ASN A 330 43.71 12.53 22.30
N ASN A 331 43.64 12.02 23.53
CA ASN A 331 44.28 10.76 23.93
C ASN A 331 43.41 9.58 23.53
N VAL A 332 43.29 9.32 22.21
CA VAL A 332 42.49 8.24 21.66
C VAL A 332 43.09 6.87 21.97
N LEU A 333 42.24 5.88 22.23
CA LEU A 333 42.66 4.54 22.67
C LEU A 333 42.35 3.48 21.62
N GLU A 334 43.42 2.94 21.06
CA GLU A 334 43.38 1.80 20.13
C GLU A 334 43.28 0.47 20.89
N ASN A 335 42.77 -0.57 20.22
CA ASN A 335 42.71 -1.95 20.71
C ASN A 335 41.79 -2.19 21.95
N ALA A 336 40.90 -1.25 22.26
CA ALA A 336 39.81 -1.54 23.16
C ALA A 336 38.78 -2.47 22.48
N GLN A 337 38.32 -3.50 23.19
CA GLN A 337 37.35 -4.48 22.65
C GLN A 337 36.00 -4.35 23.32
N PHE A 338 34.99 -4.29 22.50
CA PHE A 338 33.58 -4.19 22.88
C PHE A 338 32.73 -5.27 22.24
N VAL A 339 31.59 -5.52 22.82
CA VAL A 339 30.46 -6.18 22.17
C VAL A 339 29.24 -5.24 22.25
N LEU A 340 28.42 -5.23 21.21
CA LEU A 340 27.13 -4.51 21.18
C LEU A 340 26.03 -5.49 21.55
N LEU A 341 25.29 -5.20 22.59
CA LEU A 341 24.15 -5.99 23.08
C LEU A 341 22.84 -5.30 22.73
N ASN A 342 21.81 -6.11 22.47
CA ASN A 342 20.44 -5.60 22.32
C ASN A 342 19.88 -5.09 23.65
N LYS A 343 18.66 -4.54 23.62
CA LYS A 343 17.94 -3.98 24.76
C LYS A 343 17.80 -4.95 25.95
N ASP A 344 17.55 -6.22 25.68
CA ASP A 344 17.35 -7.25 26.70
C ASP A 344 18.67 -7.89 27.17
N LYS A 345 19.80 -7.52 26.53
CA LYS A 345 21.16 -8.05 26.78
C LYS A 345 21.29 -9.58 26.61
N ASP A 346 20.36 -10.17 25.91
CA ASP A 346 20.35 -11.60 25.61
C ASP A 346 20.98 -11.94 24.24
N LYS A 347 21.12 -10.93 23.37
CA LYS A 347 21.76 -11.07 22.05
C LYS A 347 22.93 -10.11 21.90
N VAL A 348 23.90 -10.53 21.08
CA VAL A 348 25.07 -9.75 20.69
C VAL A 348 25.06 -9.57 19.17
N ALA A 349 25.38 -8.36 18.72
CA ALA A 349 25.45 -7.99 17.30
C ALA A 349 26.60 -8.75 16.60
N VAL A 350 26.31 -9.28 15.41
CA VAL A 350 27.30 -9.81 14.46
C VAL A 350 27.59 -8.71 13.45
N VAL A 351 28.83 -8.21 13.45
CA VAL A 351 29.24 -7.05 12.62
C VAL A 351 30.39 -7.47 11.72
N VAL A 352 30.19 -7.31 10.41
CA VAL A 352 31.21 -7.58 9.38
C VAL A 352 31.50 -6.28 8.64
N ASP A 353 32.79 -5.90 8.57
CA ASP A 353 33.23 -4.67 7.90
C ASP A 353 32.47 -3.40 8.35
N GLY A 354 32.12 -3.34 9.64
CA GLY A 354 31.40 -2.23 10.23
C GLY A 354 29.88 -2.22 9.95
N LYS A 355 29.34 -3.26 9.32
CA LYS A 355 27.89 -3.42 9.10
C LYS A 355 27.30 -4.52 9.98
N LEU A 356 26.16 -4.26 10.56
CA LEU A 356 25.35 -5.27 11.20
C LEU A 356 24.90 -6.30 10.16
N THR A 357 25.07 -7.58 10.45
CA THR A 357 24.61 -8.68 9.61
C THR A 357 23.56 -9.56 10.32
N GLY A 358 23.35 -9.31 11.61
CA GLY A 358 22.36 -10.02 12.43
C GLY A 358 22.74 -10.07 13.89
N TRP A 359 22.00 -10.86 14.65
CA TRP A 359 22.13 -11.03 16.07
C TRP A 359 22.30 -12.50 16.43
N THR A 360 23.14 -12.80 17.42
CA THR A 360 23.28 -14.15 17.99
C THR A 360 23.12 -14.08 19.50
N ASN A 361 22.80 -15.22 20.15
CA ASN A 361 22.62 -15.24 21.59
C ASN A 361 23.95 -14.94 22.33
N VAL A 362 23.85 -14.20 23.42
CA VAL A 362 24.98 -14.00 24.32
C VAL A 362 25.40 -15.37 24.90
N PRO A 363 26.67 -15.78 24.74
CA PRO A 363 27.10 -17.07 25.27
C PRO A 363 27.07 -17.12 26.80
N ALA A 364 26.76 -18.29 27.32
CA ALA A 364 26.91 -18.53 28.75
C ALA A 364 28.40 -18.41 29.15
N ALA A 365 28.65 -17.94 30.37
CA ALA A 365 30.00 -17.97 30.94
C ALA A 365 30.45 -19.41 31.16
N GLY A 366 31.68 -19.72 30.77
CA GLY A 366 32.32 -21.01 31.05
C GLY A 366 32.60 -21.21 32.55
N GLU A 367 33.14 -22.36 32.90
CA GLU A 367 33.40 -22.75 34.31
C GLU A 367 34.25 -21.74 35.10
N ASN A 368 35.10 -20.97 34.43
CA ASN A 368 35.93 -19.94 35.05
C ASN A 368 35.34 -18.52 34.93
N GLY A 369 34.05 -18.38 34.58
CA GLY A 369 33.40 -17.11 34.38
C GLY A 369 33.81 -16.39 33.08
N THR A 370 34.60 -17.00 32.21
CA THR A 370 35.06 -16.43 30.96
C THR A 370 34.02 -16.66 29.87
N ILE A 371 33.67 -15.62 29.11
CA ILE A 371 32.78 -15.71 27.96
C ILE A 371 33.64 -15.83 26.68
N THR A 372 33.37 -16.86 25.88
CA THR A 372 33.93 -16.97 24.52
C THR A 372 32.96 -16.36 23.54
N TRP A 373 33.29 -15.20 23.02
CA TRP A 373 32.44 -14.47 22.10
C TRP A 373 32.48 -15.11 20.70
N PRO A 374 31.33 -15.23 20.01
CA PRO A 374 31.25 -15.74 18.64
C PRO A 374 32.07 -14.90 17.64
N ALA A 375 32.38 -15.49 16.50
CA ALA A 375 33.03 -14.75 15.42
C ALA A 375 32.23 -13.51 15.02
N ASN A 376 32.95 -12.42 14.69
CA ASN A 376 32.39 -11.16 14.25
C ASN A 376 31.48 -10.42 15.27
N THR A 377 31.55 -10.78 16.55
CA THR A 377 30.82 -10.07 17.61
C THR A 377 31.74 -9.13 18.40
N VAL A 378 33.05 -9.29 18.32
CA VAL A 378 34.02 -8.45 19.01
C VAL A 378 34.42 -7.28 18.14
N LEU A 379 34.10 -6.09 18.61
CA LEU A 379 34.38 -4.80 17.98
C LEU A 379 35.67 -4.22 18.59
N THR A 380 36.63 -3.88 17.78
CA THR A 380 37.94 -3.37 18.25
C THR A 380 38.16 -1.93 17.76
N THR A 381 38.56 -1.03 18.67
CA THR A 381 38.90 0.36 18.30
C THR A 381 40.13 0.39 17.44
N ASN A 382 40.08 1.19 16.38
CA ASN A 382 41.20 1.43 15.47
C ASN A 382 42.24 2.44 16.06
N ALA A 383 43.27 2.77 15.28
CA ALA A 383 44.32 3.71 15.67
C ALA A 383 43.80 5.12 16.00
N GLN A 384 42.61 5.49 15.55
CA GLN A 384 41.93 6.74 15.88
C GLN A 384 40.96 6.59 17.06
N GLY A 385 41.01 5.45 17.77
CA GLY A 385 40.11 5.16 18.89
C GLY A 385 38.65 4.96 18.48
N LYS A 386 38.35 4.62 17.22
CA LYS A 386 37.01 4.59 16.66
C LYS A 386 36.51 3.19 16.36
N ILE A 387 35.19 3.01 16.56
CA ILE A 387 34.39 1.92 15.99
C ILE A 387 33.24 2.59 15.25
N LYS A 388 32.85 2.06 14.10
CA LYS A 388 31.62 2.40 13.41
C LYS A 388 30.78 1.14 13.23
N ILE A 389 29.46 1.26 13.49
CA ILE A 389 28.48 0.20 13.26
C ILE A 389 27.34 0.82 12.46
N SER A 390 27.04 0.22 11.32
CA SER A 390 25.97 0.68 10.42
C SER A 390 24.88 -0.37 10.34
N GLY A 391 23.63 0.08 10.19
CA GLY A 391 22.51 -0.84 9.96
C GLY A 391 21.76 -1.22 11.21
N LEU A 392 21.65 -0.31 12.17
CA LEU A 392 20.95 -0.48 13.45
C LEU A 392 19.55 0.15 13.39
N ASP A 393 18.62 -0.47 14.09
CA ASP A 393 17.29 0.09 14.36
C ASP A 393 17.35 1.30 15.32
N SER A 394 16.24 2.02 15.46
CA SER A 394 16.05 3.01 16.51
C SER A 394 15.60 2.31 17.80
N ASP A 395 16.56 1.95 18.65
CA ASP A 395 16.33 1.25 19.92
C ASP A 395 17.40 1.61 20.96
N THR A 396 17.32 0.96 22.10
CA THR A 396 18.34 1.02 23.16
C THR A 396 19.26 -0.18 23.04
N TYR A 397 20.55 0.10 23.00
CA TYR A 397 21.65 -0.88 22.94
C TYR A 397 22.60 -0.68 24.09
N TYR A 398 23.47 -1.65 24.31
CA TYR A 398 24.50 -1.59 25.35
C TYR A 398 25.87 -1.97 24.78
N LEU A 399 26.85 -1.07 24.92
CA LEU A 399 28.23 -1.38 24.63
C LEU A 399 28.90 -1.90 25.89
N ARG A 400 29.31 -3.16 25.88
CA ARG A 400 30.07 -3.81 26.95
C ARG A 400 31.54 -3.85 26.57
N GLU A 401 32.39 -3.22 27.35
CA GLU A 401 33.84 -3.36 27.21
C GLU A 401 34.28 -4.72 27.76
N ILE A 402 34.87 -5.56 26.92
CA ILE A 402 35.35 -6.89 27.27
C ILE A 402 36.85 -6.92 27.46
N LYS A 403 37.58 -5.89 26.94
CA LYS A 403 38.99 -5.72 27.13
C LYS A 403 39.38 -4.23 26.97
N ALA A 404 39.95 -3.66 28.03
CA ALA A 404 40.53 -2.33 27.97
C ALA A 404 41.91 -2.34 27.26
N PRO A 405 42.33 -1.20 26.70
CA PRO A 405 43.71 -1.00 26.21
C PRO A 405 44.73 -1.19 27.33
N ALA A 406 45.99 -1.50 26.96
CA ALA A 406 47.06 -1.67 27.92
C ALA A 406 47.27 -0.39 28.78
N GLY A 407 47.35 -0.55 30.11
CA GLY A 407 47.51 0.55 31.05
C GLY A 407 46.21 1.24 31.51
N TYR A 408 45.07 0.76 31.05
CA TYR A 408 43.75 1.30 31.42
C TYR A 408 42.88 0.23 32.13
N ASN A 409 41.96 0.69 32.98
CA ASN A 409 41.01 -0.16 33.66
C ASN A 409 39.79 -0.44 32.78
N THR A 410 39.32 -1.69 32.74
CA THR A 410 38.10 -2.07 32.04
C THR A 410 36.86 -1.43 32.71
N LEU A 411 35.88 -0.98 31.92
CA LEU A 411 34.63 -0.46 32.44
C LEU A 411 33.88 -1.56 33.20
N LYS A 412 33.32 -1.19 34.35
CA LYS A 412 32.54 -2.11 35.20
C LYS A 412 31.09 -2.26 34.76
N GLN A 413 30.59 -1.31 34.01
CA GLN A 413 29.21 -1.23 33.56
C GLN A 413 29.15 -1.07 32.04
N ASP A 414 28.07 -1.62 31.47
CA ASP A 414 27.74 -1.39 30.07
C ASP A 414 27.44 0.08 29.83
N VAL A 415 27.77 0.60 28.67
CA VAL A 415 27.45 1.96 28.24
C VAL A 415 26.12 1.94 27.48
N ASP A 416 25.15 2.70 27.96
CA ASP A 416 23.83 2.83 27.35
C ASP A 416 23.93 3.63 26.05
N ILE A 417 23.38 3.10 24.98
CA ILE A 417 23.31 3.71 23.65
C ILE A 417 21.84 3.80 23.27
N VAL A 418 21.35 4.98 23.00
CA VAL A 418 19.99 5.19 22.51
C VAL A 418 20.09 5.77 21.10
N ILE A 419 19.65 5.00 20.11
CA ILE A 419 19.48 5.44 18.73
C ILE A 419 18.03 5.90 18.58
N THR A 420 17.87 7.20 18.30
CA THR A 420 16.57 7.79 17.98
C THR A 420 16.46 7.91 16.47
N GLY A 421 15.34 7.53 15.90
CA GLY A 421 15.08 7.63 14.47
C GLY A 421 15.14 9.07 13.94
N ALA A 422 14.87 9.24 12.65
CA ALA A 422 14.78 10.56 12.05
C ALA A 422 13.65 11.37 12.67
N THR A 423 13.92 12.63 12.96
CA THR A 423 12.89 13.59 13.37
C THR A 423 12.40 14.39 12.18
N LYS A 424 11.09 14.57 12.07
CA LYS A 424 10.47 15.38 11.01
C LYS A 424 9.58 16.43 11.62
N GLU A 425 9.87 17.70 11.37
CA GLU A 425 8.94 18.79 11.64
C GLU A 425 7.91 18.92 10.51
N GLU A 426 6.70 19.37 10.82
CA GLU A 426 5.65 19.54 9.83
C GLU A 426 6.09 20.49 8.71
N GLY A 427 6.01 20.03 7.46
CA GLY A 427 6.42 20.81 6.27
C GLY A 427 7.92 20.82 5.97
N SER A 428 8.75 20.09 6.74
CA SER A 428 10.20 19.96 6.50
C SER A 428 10.60 18.55 6.03
N ASP A 429 11.79 18.43 5.48
CA ASP A 429 12.41 17.13 5.23
C ASP A 429 12.85 16.49 6.56
N PRO A 430 12.85 15.16 6.68
CA PRO A 430 13.36 14.48 7.87
C PRO A 430 14.84 14.78 8.08
N THR A 431 15.22 14.96 9.34
CA THR A 431 16.63 15.17 9.75
C THR A 431 17.08 14.04 10.65
N TYR A 432 18.35 13.67 10.55
CA TYR A 432 18.96 12.65 11.39
C TYR A 432 20.35 13.08 11.82
N LYS A 433 20.72 12.74 13.05
CA LYS A 433 22.06 12.92 13.58
C LYS A 433 22.60 11.59 14.06
N THR A 434 23.72 11.14 13.47
CA THR A 434 24.44 9.93 13.90
C THR A 434 24.74 9.99 15.39
N VAL A 435 24.47 8.93 16.12
CA VAL A 435 24.79 8.80 17.53
C VAL A 435 26.31 8.62 17.69
N LEU A 436 26.94 9.48 18.49
CA LEU A 436 28.34 9.36 18.84
C LEU A 436 28.45 8.96 20.33
N ALA A 437 28.90 7.73 20.59
CA ALA A 437 29.20 7.25 21.93
C ALA A 437 30.65 7.60 22.31
N GLU A 438 30.83 8.55 23.21
CA GLU A 438 32.13 8.95 23.75
C GLU A 438 32.44 8.16 25.01
N ILE A 439 33.41 7.25 24.95
CA ILE A 439 33.68 6.27 26.01
C ILE A 439 35.10 6.49 26.55
N GLN A 440 35.17 6.73 27.86
CA GLN A 440 36.45 7.02 28.55
C GLN A 440 36.92 5.80 29.34
N ASN A 441 38.27 5.55 29.35
CA ASN A 441 38.91 4.73 30.38
C ASN A 441 39.89 5.57 31.19
N LEU A 442 40.06 5.21 32.44
CA LEU A 442 41.05 5.82 33.34
C LEU A 442 42.23 4.89 33.48
N SER A 443 43.43 5.46 33.46
CA SER A 443 44.66 4.79 33.80
C SER A 443 44.88 4.79 35.33
N GLY A 444 45.55 3.78 35.83
CA GLY A 444 45.89 3.64 37.26
C GLY A 444 45.18 2.48 37.94
N THR A 445 45.53 2.24 39.20
CA THR A 445 44.86 1.23 40.04
C THR A 445 43.58 1.78 40.59
N GLU A 446 42.47 1.04 40.46
CA GLU A 446 41.25 1.37 41.16
C GLU A 446 41.50 1.39 42.67
N LEU A 447 41.18 2.49 43.29
CA LEU A 447 41.14 2.53 44.73
C LEU A 447 40.00 1.63 45.23
N PRO A 448 40.20 0.80 46.27
CA PRO A 448 39.10 -0.02 46.79
C PRO A 448 37.91 0.89 47.11
N SER A 449 36.77 0.60 46.57
CA SER A 449 35.53 1.29 46.88
C SER A 449 35.17 1.05 48.35
N THR A 450 35.33 2.05 49.21
CA THR A 450 34.89 2.01 50.59
C THR A 450 33.36 2.15 50.75
N GLY A 451 32.62 2.34 49.64
CA GLY A 451 31.19 2.47 49.58
C GLY A 451 30.39 1.20 49.30
N GLY A 452 30.95 0.02 49.62
CA GLY A 452 30.20 -1.25 49.49
C GLY A 452 29.01 -1.38 50.44
N ILE A 453 28.31 -2.53 50.33
CA ILE A 453 27.10 -2.86 51.13
C ILE A 453 27.25 -2.53 52.65
N GLY A 454 28.48 -2.60 53.19
CA GLY A 454 28.79 -2.20 54.55
C GLY A 454 28.43 -0.77 54.89
N THR A 455 28.74 0.20 54.01
CA THR A 455 28.42 1.63 54.23
C THR A 455 26.92 1.88 54.26
N THR A 456 26.17 1.23 53.39
CA THR A 456 24.68 1.30 53.40
C THR A 456 24.13 0.67 54.71
N ILE A 457 24.70 -0.43 55.17
CA ILE A 457 24.30 -1.04 56.45
C ILE A 457 24.59 -0.10 57.64
N PHE A 458 25.75 0.60 57.64
CA PHE A 458 26.05 1.58 58.67
C PHE A 458 25.13 2.76 58.67
N TYR A 459 24.74 3.28 57.49
CA TYR A 459 23.74 4.38 57.41
C TYR A 459 22.36 3.94 57.87
N VAL A 460 21.92 2.69 57.48
CA VAL A 460 20.63 2.17 57.93
C VAL A 460 20.63 1.90 59.46
N LEU A 461 21.68 1.30 59.98
CA LEU A 461 21.81 1.08 61.42
C LEU A 461 21.91 2.43 62.20
N GLY A 462 22.71 3.38 61.69
CA GLY A 462 22.81 4.73 62.27
C GLY A 462 21.45 5.42 62.32
N PHE A 463 20.69 5.33 61.23
CA PHE A 463 19.34 5.92 61.20
C PHE A 463 18.39 5.25 62.22
N ILE A 464 18.42 3.90 62.33
CA ILE A 464 17.62 3.17 63.30
C ILE A 464 17.97 3.61 64.74
N PHE A 465 19.27 3.77 65.05
CA PHE A 465 19.70 4.23 66.38
C PHE A 465 19.25 5.65 66.66
N VAL A 466 19.30 6.57 65.72
CA VAL A 466 18.81 7.95 65.88
C VAL A 466 17.30 7.95 66.11
N VAL A 467 16.53 7.17 65.37
CA VAL A 467 15.08 7.06 65.56
C VAL A 467 14.77 6.47 66.94
N ALA A 468 15.46 5.37 67.34
CA ALA A 468 15.27 4.73 68.64
C ALA A 468 15.61 5.70 69.80
N ALA A 469 16.72 6.47 69.70
CA ALA A 469 17.07 7.49 70.68
C ALA A 469 16.02 8.60 70.76
N GLY A 470 15.49 9.04 69.63
CA GLY A 470 14.40 10.02 69.57
C GLY A 470 13.12 9.54 70.25
N VAL A 471 12.73 8.28 69.99
CA VAL A 471 11.56 7.63 70.65
C VAL A 471 11.79 7.53 72.18
N LEU A 472 12.98 7.10 72.63
CA LEU A 472 13.33 7.02 74.05
C LEU A 472 13.29 8.38 74.72
N LEU A 473 13.79 9.44 74.11
CA LEU A 473 13.74 10.81 74.65
C LEU A 473 12.29 11.33 74.76
N VAL A 474 11.47 11.05 73.76
CA VAL A 474 10.04 11.47 73.79
C VAL A 474 9.26 10.67 74.86
N THR A 475 9.50 9.38 74.98
CA THR A 475 8.86 8.55 75.99
C THR A 475 9.32 8.89 77.41
N LYS A 476 10.62 9.17 77.62
CA LYS A 476 11.15 9.63 78.90
C LYS A 476 10.58 11.02 79.27
N LYS A 477 10.45 11.94 78.34
CA LYS A 477 9.84 13.23 78.55
C LYS A 477 8.36 13.17 78.90
N ARG A 478 7.61 12.24 78.28
CA ARG A 478 6.20 11.95 78.59
C ARG A 478 6.01 11.30 79.96
N MET A 479 6.93 10.41 80.38
CA MET A 479 6.85 9.81 81.70
C MET A 479 7.24 10.76 82.83
N SER A 480 8.20 11.69 82.61
CA SER A 480 8.59 12.70 83.61
C SER A 480 7.59 13.91 83.76
N SER A 481 6.61 13.98 82.81
CA SER A 481 5.55 15.03 82.93
C SER A 481 4.26 14.51 83.57
N LYS A 482 4.28 13.30 84.18
CA LYS A 482 3.14 12.65 84.83
C LYS A 482 3.38 12.40 86.33
N ASN A 483 4.42 13.04 86.92
CA ASN A 483 4.62 13.13 88.37
C ASN A 483 4.44 14.54 88.84
#